data_569d8eeb649791309a095b6eb2d14e37
#
_entry.id   569d8eeb649791309a095b6eb2d14e37
#
_cell.length_a   1.000
_cell.length_b   1.000
_cell.length_c   1.000
_cell.angle_alpha   90.00
_cell.angle_beta   90.00
_cell.angle_gamma   90.00
#
_symmetry.space_group_name_H-M   'P 1'
#
loop_
_entity.id
_entity.type
_entity.pdbx_description
1 polymer ?
#
loop_
_entity_poly.entity_id
_entity_poly.type
_entity_poly.pdbx_seq_one_letter_code
_entity_poly.pdbx_strand_id
1 'polypeptide(L)'
;MKILFIGNSHTYYNDMAHTVQRLLEATGEKTHVTMLTRGGKPLTFHAQDPATPFNIRYGDYDVVIAQDRASSFDAVSFEEGASALKALTDTTDARFMLYMPWALRDNREAQRDMTEAYLTFCRRESCRFAPAGEVFTKLLTTEPVDALYREDGNHATPLGSYAAAVTIFYTLTGRKRTLNPTKMDDPGIADGFDAEMCTRIHAIACHVARLYNG
;
A
#
# COMPACT_ATOMS: atom_id res chain seq x y z
N MET A 1 5.01 1.59 16.59
CA MET A 1 5.62 1.50 15.22
C MET A 1 5.60 2.87 14.57
N LYS A 2 6.72 3.33 14.01
CA LYS A 2 6.79 4.57 13.20
C LYS A 2 6.94 4.19 11.73
N ILE A 3 6.07 4.70 10.89
CA ILE A 3 6.01 4.35 9.46
C ILE A 3 6.15 5.61 8.61
N LEU A 4 7.07 5.58 7.65
CA LEU A 4 7.17 6.59 6.60
C LEU A 4 6.55 6.05 5.31
N PHE A 5 5.53 6.74 4.80
CA PHE A 5 5.03 6.51 3.46
C PHE A 5 5.70 7.45 2.46
N ILE A 6 6.23 6.91 1.37
CA ILE A 6 6.76 7.67 0.23
C ILE A 6 5.94 7.32 -0.99
N GLY A 7 5.34 8.31 -1.66
CA GLY A 7 4.50 8.00 -2.80
C GLY A 7 3.76 9.22 -3.38
N ASN A 8 2.58 8.97 -3.90
CA ASN A 8 1.77 9.97 -4.59
C ASN A 8 0.31 9.95 -4.12
N SER A 9 -0.64 10.35 -4.98
CA SER A 9 -2.06 10.42 -4.63
C SER A 9 -2.66 9.08 -4.21
N HIS A 10 -2.16 7.95 -4.70
CA HIS A 10 -2.61 6.62 -4.26
C HIS A 10 -2.27 6.35 -2.79
N THR A 11 -1.35 7.11 -2.20
CA THR A 11 -1.01 7.03 -0.78
C THR A 11 -1.85 7.98 0.09
N TYR A 12 -2.10 9.23 -0.36
CA TYR A 12 -2.75 10.21 0.51
C TYR A 12 -4.26 10.36 0.31
N TYR A 13 -4.85 9.90 -0.81
CA TYR A 13 -6.30 9.99 -0.98
C TYR A 13 -7.06 9.19 0.07
N ASN A 14 -8.21 9.75 0.47
CA ASN A 14 -9.12 9.16 1.46
C ASN A 14 -8.43 8.79 2.78
N ASP A 15 -7.38 9.52 3.15
CA ASP A 15 -6.63 9.32 4.40
C ASP A 15 -6.10 7.87 4.59
N MET A 16 -5.72 7.22 3.47
CA MET A 16 -5.35 5.80 3.43
C MET A 16 -4.22 5.45 4.41
N ALA A 17 -3.17 6.28 4.48
CA ALA A 17 -2.04 6.02 5.37
C ALA A 17 -2.45 6.09 6.86
N HIS A 18 -3.36 7.03 7.23
CA HIS A 18 -3.92 7.07 8.57
C HIS A 18 -4.87 5.90 8.85
N THR A 19 -5.58 5.41 7.84
CA THR A 19 -6.37 4.18 7.99
C THR A 19 -5.48 2.97 8.33
N VAL A 20 -4.26 2.88 7.77
CA VAL A 20 -3.27 1.86 8.19
C VAL A 20 -2.89 2.02 9.66
N GLN A 21 -2.68 3.26 10.13
CA GLN A 21 -2.41 3.53 11.55
C GLN A 21 -3.57 3.03 12.43
N ARG A 22 -4.82 3.40 12.10
CA ARG A 22 -6.03 2.99 12.84
C ARG A 22 -6.17 1.46 12.89
N LEU A 23 -5.90 0.75 11.80
CA LEU A 23 -5.91 -0.72 11.76
C LEU A 23 -4.86 -1.34 12.70
N LEU A 24 -3.66 -0.78 12.76
CA LEU A 24 -2.61 -1.23 13.66
C LEU A 24 -2.96 -0.92 15.12
N GLU A 25 -3.45 0.27 15.41
CA GLU A 25 -3.87 0.70 16.75
C GLU A 25 -5.04 -0.14 17.29
N ALA A 26 -5.97 -0.55 16.43
CA ALA A 26 -7.06 -1.48 16.79
C ALA A 26 -6.54 -2.86 17.24
N THR A 27 -5.29 -3.22 16.90
CA THR A 27 -4.63 -4.43 17.45
C THR A 27 -3.76 -4.16 18.67
N GLY A 28 -3.80 -2.96 19.23
CA GLY A 28 -3.00 -2.54 20.38
C GLY A 28 -1.57 -2.08 20.04
N GLU A 29 -1.24 -1.92 18.75
CA GLU A 29 0.07 -1.40 18.33
C GLU A 29 0.08 0.13 18.31
N LYS A 30 0.79 0.76 19.26
CA LYS A 30 0.99 2.21 19.20
C LYS A 30 1.72 2.56 17.90
N THR A 31 1.05 3.27 17.02
CA THR A 31 1.55 3.56 15.67
C THR A 31 1.55 5.05 15.38
N HIS A 32 2.51 5.49 14.60
CA HIS A 32 2.59 6.85 14.07
C HIS A 32 2.98 6.78 12.59
N VAL A 33 2.21 7.41 11.71
CA VAL A 33 2.51 7.49 10.29
C VAL A 33 2.92 8.89 9.88
N THR A 34 3.86 8.97 8.95
CA THR A 34 4.29 10.20 8.29
C THR A 34 4.24 9.97 6.78
N MET A 35 3.93 11.00 6.01
CA MET A 35 3.91 10.91 4.55
C MET A 35 4.88 11.91 3.93
N LEU A 36 5.69 11.43 2.98
CA LEU A 36 6.48 12.22 2.05
C LEU A 36 5.95 11.95 0.65
N THR A 37 4.99 12.75 0.21
CA THR A 37 4.21 12.46 -0.99
C THR A 37 4.18 13.62 -1.98
N ARG A 38 4.11 13.29 -3.28
CA ARG A 38 3.93 14.27 -4.35
C ARG A 38 3.00 13.69 -5.43
N GLY A 39 1.88 14.37 -5.68
CA GLY A 39 0.86 13.92 -6.63
C GLY A 39 1.44 13.58 -8.01
N GLY A 40 1.12 12.40 -8.53
CA GLY A 40 1.50 11.92 -9.86
C GLY A 40 2.98 11.60 -10.06
N LYS A 41 3.83 11.67 -9.03
CA LYS A 41 5.27 11.45 -9.16
C LYS A 41 5.64 9.97 -8.97
N PRO A 42 6.62 9.45 -9.76
CA PRO A 42 7.19 8.12 -9.59
C PRO A 42 8.21 8.08 -8.44
N LEU A 43 8.66 6.88 -8.07
CA LEU A 43 9.69 6.68 -7.06
C LEU A 43 11.03 7.35 -7.40
N THR A 44 11.39 7.42 -8.68
CA THR A 44 12.60 8.12 -9.14
C THR A 44 12.61 9.60 -8.76
N PHE A 45 11.44 10.26 -8.78
CA PHE A 45 11.33 11.64 -8.27
C PHE A 45 11.68 11.73 -6.79
N HIS A 46 11.13 10.82 -5.98
CA HIS A 46 11.39 10.81 -4.53
C HIS A 46 12.84 10.44 -4.21
N ALA A 47 13.44 9.54 -4.97
CA ALA A 47 14.85 9.18 -4.82
C ALA A 47 15.80 10.37 -5.06
N GLN A 48 15.40 11.31 -5.91
CA GLN A 48 16.16 12.52 -6.24
C GLN A 48 15.83 13.74 -5.36
N ASP A 49 14.71 13.70 -4.62
CA ASP A 49 14.28 14.79 -3.74
C ASP A 49 15.22 14.87 -2.51
N PRO A 50 15.90 16.01 -2.26
CA PRO A 50 16.82 16.13 -1.12
C PRO A 50 16.16 15.97 0.25
N ALA A 51 14.84 16.14 0.37
CA ALA A 51 14.12 15.89 1.60
C ALA A 51 14.01 14.38 1.93
N THR A 52 14.06 13.52 0.94
CA THR A 52 13.89 12.06 1.13
C THR A 52 15.00 11.44 1.97
N PRO A 53 16.31 11.61 1.63
CA PRO A 53 17.39 11.05 2.44
C PRO A 53 17.43 11.63 3.86
N PHE A 54 17.08 12.90 4.04
CA PHE A 54 16.99 13.50 5.36
C PHE A 54 15.91 12.83 6.21
N ASN A 55 14.69 12.68 5.67
CA ASN A 55 13.59 12.03 6.39
C ASN A 55 13.90 10.58 6.72
N ILE A 56 14.42 9.78 5.79
CA ILE A 56 14.74 8.37 6.02
C ILE A 56 15.81 8.23 7.11
N ARG A 57 16.90 9.00 7.03
CA ARG A 57 18.05 8.85 7.95
C ARG A 57 17.77 9.36 9.36
N TYR A 58 16.97 10.41 9.50
CA TYR A 58 16.81 11.11 10.79
C TYR A 58 15.40 11.03 11.36
N GLY A 59 14.48 10.37 10.65
CA GLY A 59 13.09 10.23 11.10
C GLY A 59 12.87 9.10 12.12
N ASP A 60 13.86 8.21 12.32
CA ASP A 60 13.77 7.09 13.26
C ASP A 60 12.53 6.23 13.00
N TYR A 61 12.39 5.74 11.76
CA TYR A 61 11.28 4.90 11.34
C TYR A 61 11.57 3.41 11.53
N ASP A 62 10.54 2.64 11.88
CA ASP A 62 10.59 1.17 11.89
C ASP A 62 10.38 0.59 10.49
N VAL A 63 9.63 1.31 9.62
CA VAL A 63 9.30 0.87 8.27
C VAL A 63 9.22 2.07 7.33
N VAL A 64 9.82 1.94 6.16
CA VAL A 64 9.61 2.82 5.00
C VAL A 64 8.78 2.08 3.96
N ILE A 65 7.61 2.62 3.62
CA ILE A 65 6.70 2.06 2.62
C ILE A 65 6.72 2.94 1.39
N ALA A 66 7.19 2.41 0.26
CA ALA A 66 7.32 3.15 -0.98
C ALA A 66 6.30 2.68 -2.03
N GLN A 67 5.61 3.64 -2.67
CA GLN A 67 4.56 3.41 -3.66
C GLN A 67 4.88 4.17 -4.95
N ASP A 68 4.98 3.42 -6.06
CA ASP A 68 5.21 4.02 -7.36
C ASP A 68 3.89 4.42 -8.06
N ARG A 69 4.03 5.15 -9.15
CA ARG A 69 2.92 5.64 -9.96
C ARG A 69 2.22 4.47 -10.68
N ALA A 70 0.88 4.42 -10.62
CA ALA A 70 0.07 3.46 -11.36
C ALA A 70 -0.15 3.89 -12.82
N SER A 71 -0.53 5.15 -13.02
CA SER A 71 -0.69 5.71 -14.37
C SER A 71 0.66 5.80 -15.08
N SER A 72 0.73 5.25 -16.30
CA SER A 72 1.99 5.16 -17.05
C SER A 72 3.09 4.46 -16.23
N PHE A 73 2.74 3.34 -15.60
CA PHE A 73 3.72 2.49 -14.92
C PHE A 73 4.81 2.05 -15.91
N ASP A 74 6.05 2.18 -15.49
CA ASP A 74 7.23 1.77 -16.24
C ASP A 74 8.14 0.96 -15.33
N ALA A 75 8.38 -0.31 -15.67
CA ALA A 75 9.12 -1.24 -14.84
C ALA A 75 10.59 -0.83 -14.62
N VAL A 76 11.20 -0.16 -15.60
CA VAL A 76 12.60 0.30 -15.50
C VAL A 76 12.70 1.47 -14.52
N SER A 77 11.83 2.48 -14.68
CA SER A 77 11.75 3.62 -13.75
C SER A 77 11.37 3.18 -12.34
N PHE A 78 10.44 2.21 -12.22
CA PHE A 78 10.08 1.62 -10.92
C PHE A 78 11.30 0.98 -10.24
N GLU A 79 12.03 0.12 -10.97
CA GLU A 79 13.19 -0.58 -10.43
C GLU A 79 14.30 0.39 -10.00
N GLU A 80 14.58 1.41 -10.81
CA GLU A 80 15.55 2.46 -10.49
C GLU A 80 15.18 3.18 -9.19
N GLY A 81 13.94 3.67 -9.10
CA GLY A 81 13.47 4.40 -7.92
C GLY A 81 13.37 3.54 -6.67
N ALA A 82 12.86 2.31 -6.79
CA ALA A 82 12.75 1.36 -5.67
C ALA A 82 14.13 0.94 -5.15
N SER A 83 15.10 0.67 -6.04
CA SER A 83 16.48 0.32 -5.66
C SER A 83 17.15 1.46 -4.90
N ALA A 84 17.01 2.71 -5.38
CA ALA A 84 17.61 3.87 -4.73
C ALA A 84 17.03 4.10 -3.32
N LEU A 85 15.70 4.01 -3.17
CA LEU A 85 15.03 4.17 -1.87
C LEU A 85 15.34 3.01 -0.92
N LYS A 86 15.42 1.78 -1.43
CA LYS A 86 15.83 0.63 -0.62
C LYS A 86 17.25 0.77 -0.13
N ALA A 87 18.21 1.08 -1.01
CA ALA A 87 19.60 1.29 -0.63
C ALA A 87 19.76 2.38 0.44
N LEU A 88 18.96 3.46 0.34
CA LEU A 88 18.94 4.51 1.35
C LEU A 88 18.34 4.01 2.67
N THR A 89 17.24 3.24 2.63
CA THR A 89 16.62 2.67 3.82
C THR A 89 17.57 1.68 4.53
N ASP A 90 18.31 0.89 3.77
CA ASP A 90 19.29 -0.08 4.30
C ASP A 90 20.47 0.59 5.06
N THR A 91 20.61 1.91 4.98
CA THR A 91 21.57 2.66 5.84
C THR A 91 21.02 2.95 7.24
N THR A 92 19.80 2.50 7.55
CA THR A 92 19.11 2.68 8.83
C THR A 92 18.60 1.33 9.35
N ASP A 93 18.01 1.32 10.53
CA ASP A 93 17.37 0.11 11.10
C ASP A 93 15.94 -0.12 10.56
N ALA A 94 15.43 0.76 9.70
CA ALA A 94 14.10 0.67 9.13
C ALA A 94 14.00 -0.48 8.12
N ARG A 95 12.86 -1.19 8.13
CA ARG A 95 12.55 -2.17 7.08
C ARG A 95 12.00 -1.47 5.85
N PHE A 96 12.46 -1.86 4.68
CA PHE A 96 11.88 -1.41 3.42
C PHE A 96 10.71 -2.31 2.99
N MET A 97 9.62 -1.71 2.56
CA MET A 97 8.46 -2.39 2.01
C MET A 97 7.90 -1.60 0.83
N LEU A 98 7.41 -2.29 -0.19
CA LEU A 98 6.70 -1.65 -1.30
C LEU A 98 5.18 -1.73 -1.08
N TYR A 99 4.48 -0.76 -1.63
CA TYR A 99 3.03 -0.78 -1.78
C TYR A 99 2.71 -0.70 -3.28
N MET A 100 2.15 -1.77 -3.84
CA MET A 100 1.76 -1.86 -5.24
C MET A 100 0.32 -1.37 -5.42
N PRO A 101 0.12 -0.27 -6.14
CA PRO A 101 -1.22 0.22 -6.45
C PRO A 101 -1.92 -0.68 -7.49
N TRP A 102 -3.13 -0.32 -7.86
CA TRP A 102 -3.93 -0.98 -8.90
C TRP A 102 -3.72 -0.32 -10.26
N ALA A 103 -3.90 -1.09 -11.34
CA ALA A 103 -3.89 -0.59 -12.70
C ALA A 103 -5.09 0.34 -12.96
N LEU A 104 -5.00 1.18 -13.99
CA LEU A 104 -6.12 2.04 -14.39
C LEU A 104 -7.36 1.21 -14.72
N ARG A 105 -8.56 1.76 -14.42
CA ARG A 105 -9.85 1.12 -14.72
C ARG A 105 -9.97 0.63 -16.16
N ASP A 106 -9.52 1.46 -17.09
CA ASP A 106 -9.67 1.21 -18.52
C ASP A 106 -8.48 0.43 -19.13
N ASN A 107 -7.49 0.04 -18.30
CA ASN A 107 -6.34 -0.79 -18.67
C ASN A 107 -5.97 -1.77 -17.54
N ARG A 108 -6.92 -2.57 -17.09
CA ARG A 108 -6.74 -3.50 -15.94
C ARG A 108 -5.78 -4.64 -16.24
N GLU A 109 -5.59 -4.98 -17.49
CA GLU A 109 -4.61 -6.00 -17.94
C GLU A 109 -3.16 -5.62 -17.59
N ALA A 110 -2.83 -4.33 -17.50
CA ALA A 110 -1.51 -3.86 -17.08
C ALA A 110 -1.17 -4.25 -15.63
N GLN A 111 -2.17 -4.68 -14.83
CA GLN A 111 -1.92 -5.17 -13.49
C GLN A 111 -0.95 -6.34 -13.46
N ARG A 112 -1.03 -7.24 -14.43
CA ARG A 112 -0.15 -8.43 -14.50
C ARG A 112 1.33 -8.03 -14.60
N ASP A 113 1.64 -7.10 -15.48
CA ASP A 113 3.04 -6.68 -15.73
C ASP A 113 3.56 -5.87 -14.53
N MET A 114 2.71 -5.06 -13.90
CA MET A 114 3.04 -4.37 -12.65
C MET A 114 3.31 -5.39 -11.52
N THR A 115 2.47 -6.39 -11.36
CA THR A 115 2.63 -7.43 -10.33
C THR A 115 3.94 -8.19 -10.52
N GLU A 116 4.27 -8.57 -11.76
CA GLU A 116 5.51 -9.28 -12.07
C GLU A 116 6.76 -8.42 -11.73
N ALA A 117 6.73 -7.12 -12.05
CA ALA A 117 7.82 -6.21 -11.72
C ALA A 117 8.04 -6.11 -10.19
N TYR A 118 6.97 -5.92 -9.41
CA TYR A 118 7.06 -5.85 -7.95
C TYR A 118 7.53 -7.18 -7.34
N LEU A 119 7.00 -8.30 -7.83
CA LEU A 119 7.35 -9.64 -7.34
C LEU A 119 8.83 -9.97 -7.62
N THR A 120 9.29 -9.68 -8.84
CA THR A 120 10.69 -9.90 -9.26
C THR A 120 11.63 -9.05 -8.42
N PHE A 121 11.34 -7.77 -8.25
CA PHE A 121 12.11 -6.87 -7.41
C PHE A 121 12.18 -7.37 -5.97
N CYS A 122 11.04 -7.66 -5.35
CA CYS A 122 11.00 -8.05 -3.94
C CYS A 122 11.67 -9.40 -3.66
N ARG A 123 11.60 -10.35 -4.60
CA ARG A 123 12.34 -11.62 -4.50
C ARG A 123 13.85 -11.39 -4.52
N ARG A 124 14.34 -10.56 -5.43
CA ARG A 124 15.76 -10.23 -5.55
C ARG A 124 16.27 -9.47 -4.33
N GLU A 125 15.53 -8.48 -3.88
CA GLU A 125 15.93 -7.58 -2.79
C GLU A 125 15.52 -8.07 -1.39
N SER A 126 14.90 -9.24 -1.30
CA SER A 126 14.42 -9.83 -0.02
C SER A 126 13.51 -8.87 0.77
N CYS A 127 12.66 -8.12 0.08
CA CYS A 127 11.67 -7.24 0.69
C CYS A 127 10.24 -7.74 0.48
N ARG A 128 9.29 -7.14 1.16
CA ARG A 128 7.85 -7.41 0.99
C ARG A 128 7.18 -6.32 0.19
N PHE A 129 6.05 -6.66 -0.44
CA PHE A 129 5.16 -5.65 -0.98
C PHE A 129 3.70 -5.92 -0.64
N ALA A 130 2.93 -4.86 -0.43
CA ALA A 130 1.49 -4.92 -0.26
C ALA A 130 0.81 -4.96 -1.63
N PRO A 131 0.23 -6.09 -2.05
CA PRO A 131 -0.29 -6.30 -3.40
C PRO A 131 -1.74 -5.76 -3.55
N ALA A 132 -1.97 -4.46 -3.30
CA ALA A 132 -3.32 -3.90 -3.32
C ALA A 132 -3.99 -4.00 -4.70
N GLY A 133 -3.24 -3.91 -5.79
CA GLY A 133 -3.79 -4.11 -7.14
C GLY A 133 -4.36 -5.51 -7.36
N GLU A 134 -3.75 -6.54 -6.76
CA GLU A 134 -4.28 -7.90 -6.80
C GLU A 134 -5.55 -8.05 -5.95
N VAL A 135 -5.64 -7.33 -4.83
CA VAL A 135 -6.87 -7.27 -4.02
C VAL A 135 -7.99 -6.59 -4.82
N PHE A 136 -7.70 -5.49 -5.53
CA PHE A 136 -8.64 -4.85 -6.45
C PHE A 136 -9.12 -5.83 -7.53
N THR A 137 -8.20 -6.56 -8.18
CA THR A 137 -8.54 -7.57 -9.19
C THR A 137 -9.49 -8.62 -8.64
N LYS A 138 -9.29 -9.08 -7.41
CA LYS A 138 -10.18 -10.05 -6.76
C LYS A 138 -11.54 -9.46 -6.38
N LEU A 139 -11.58 -8.26 -5.80
CA LEU A 139 -12.83 -7.60 -5.44
C LEU A 139 -13.68 -7.31 -6.68
N LEU A 140 -13.09 -6.91 -7.79
CA LEU A 140 -13.78 -6.63 -9.05
C LEU A 140 -14.42 -7.86 -9.72
N THR A 141 -14.22 -9.06 -9.19
CA THR A 141 -14.97 -10.24 -9.65
C THR A 141 -16.40 -10.27 -9.13
N THR A 142 -16.70 -9.55 -8.06
CA THR A 142 -18.01 -9.51 -7.39
C THR A 142 -18.55 -8.10 -7.19
N GLU A 143 -17.68 -7.11 -7.12
CA GLU A 143 -18.07 -5.72 -6.88
C GLU A 143 -18.09 -4.90 -8.19
N PRO A 144 -18.99 -3.93 -8.30
CA PRO A 144 -19.01 -3.02 -9.43
C PRO A 144 -17.73 -2.14 -9.42
N VAL A 145 -17.31 -1.72 -10.60
CA VAL A 145 -16.05 -0.97 -10.77
C VAL A 145 -16.04 0.33 -9.99
N ASP A 146 -17.15 1.03 -9.96
CA ASP A 146 -17.34 2.30 -9.24
C ASP A 146 -17.38 2.16 -7.72
N ALA A 147 -17.48 0.94 -7.19
CA ALA A 147 -17.26 0.70 -5.77
C ALA A 147 -15.80 0.95 -5.35
N LEU A 148 -14.85 0.70 -6.25
CA LEU A 148 -13.42 0.80 -5.97
C LEU A 148 -12.73 1.98 -6.66
N TYR A 149 -13.15 2.34 -7.88
CA TYR A 149 -12.58 3.44 -8.67
C TYR A 149 -13.46 4.68 -8.65
N ARG A 150 -12.83 5.84 -8.55
CA ARG A 150 -13.47 7.12 -8.81
C ARG A 150 -13.76 7.28 -10.31
N GLU A 151 -14.51 8.33 -10.66
CA GLU A 151 -14.89 8.64 -12.04
C GLU A 151 -13.68 8.78 -12.98
N ASP A 152 -12.54 9.27 -12.46
CA ASP A 152 -11.30 9.43 -13.24
C ASP A 152 -10.64 8.11 -13.64
N GLY A 153 -11.13 6.97 -13.15
CA GLY A 153 -10.61 5.64 -13.46
C GLY A 153 -9.19 5.35 -12.95
N ASN A 154 -8.64 6.25 -12.13
CA ASN A 154 -7.29 6.16 -11.59
C ASN A 154 -7.29 6.07 -10.06
N HIS A 155 -7.95 7.01 -9.39
CA HIS A 155 -7.96 7.06 -7.93
C HIS A 155 -9.03 6.14 -7.33
N ALA A 156 -8.75 5.68 -6.11
CA ALA A 156 -9.70 4.87 -5.35
C ALA A 156 -10.84 5.70 -4.76
N THR A 157 -11.99 5.07 -4.61
CA THR A 157 -13.04 5.50 -3.68
C THR A 157 -12.56 5.35 -2.22
N PRO A 158 -13.29 5.85 -1.22
CA PRO A 158 -12.99 5.55 0.18
C PRO A 158 -12.91 4.04 0.47
N LEU A 159 -13.80 3.23 -0.11
CA LEU A 159 -13.79 1.77 0.04
C LEU A 159 -12.55 1.13 -0.60
N GLY A 160 -12.13 1.59 -1.79
CA GLY A 160 -10.92 1.12 -2.44
C GLY A 160 -9.67 1.47 -1.63
N SER A 161 -9.59 2.69 -1.06
CA SER A 161 -8.49 3.07 -0.17
C SER A 161 -8.46 2.24 1.12
N TYR A 162 -9.62 1.91 1.68
CA TYR A 162 -9.71 1.00 2.80
C TYR A 162 -9.19 -0.40 2.44
N ALA A 163 -9.55 -0.95 1.28
CA ALA A 163 -9.02 -2.24 0.81
C ALA A 163 -7.49 -2.22 0.65
N ALA A 164 -6.92 -1.12 0.16
CA ALA A 164 -5.47 -0.93 0.09
C ALA A 164 -4.84 -0.88 1.49
N ALA A 165 -5.43 -0.13 2.43
CA ALA A 165 -4.95 -0.04 3.81
C ALA A 165 -4.96 -1.39 4.52
N VAL A 166 -6.03 -2.18 4.36
CA VAL A 166 -6.14 -3.56 4.90
C VAL A 166 -5.07 -4.47 4.30
N THR A 167 -4.75 -4.31 3.02
CA THR A 167 -3.68 -5.08 2.36
C THR A 167 -2.30 -4.74 2.96
N ILE A 168 -2.01 -3.46 3.16
CA ILE A 168 -0.79 -2.98 3.82
C ILE A 168 -0.72 -3.51 5.25
N PHE A 169 -1.82 -3.45 6.00
CA PHE A 169 -1.90 -3.99 7.37
C PHE A 169 -1.51 -5.46 7.44
N TYR A 170 -2.06 -6.33 6.57
CA TYR A 170 -1.70 -7.75 6.56
C TYR A 170 -0.28 -8.01 6.08
N THR A 171 0.25 -7.20 5.17
CA THR A 171 1.64 -7.31 4.73
C THR A 171 2.62 -6.94 5.84
N LEU A 172 2.31 -5.90 6.63
CA LEU A 172 3.11 -5.46 7.77
C LEU A 172 3.11 -6.48 8.91
N THR A 173 1.93 -6.99 9.27
CA THR A 173 1.73 -7.81 10.48
C THR A 173 1.90 -9.30 10.23
N GLY A 174 1.75 -9.76 9.00
CA GLY A 174 1.71 -11.18 8.66
C GLY A 174 0.53 -11.88 9.34
N ARG A 175 0.78 -13.11 9.86
CA ARG A 175 -0.24 -13.89 10.60
C ARG A 175 -0.37 -13.51 12.08
N LYS A 176 0.49 -12.61 12.56
CA LYS A 176 0.61 -12.35 14.01
C LYS A 176 -0.54 -11.53 14.59
N ARG A 177 -1.30 -10.84 13.72
CA ARG A 177 -2.40 -9.96 14.15
C ARG A 177 -3.59 -10.12 13.22
N THR A 178 -4.75 -10.36 13.81
CA THR A 178 -6.04 -10.39 13.11
C THR A 178 -6.97 -9.38 13.75
N LEU A 179 -7.64 -8.59 12.94
CA LEU A 179 -8.76 -7.77 13.37
C LEU A 179 -10.07 -8.55 13.19
N ASN A 180 -11.02 -8.29 14.06
CA ASN A 180 -12.40 -8.72 13.81
C ASN A 180 -13.11 -7.63 13.02
N PRO A 181 -13.32 -7.82 11.70
CA PRO A 181 -13.87 -6.79 10.82
C PRO A 181 -15.38 -6.51 11.03
N THR A 182 -15.99 -7.09 12.07
CA THR A 182 -17.39 -6.83 12.43
C THR A 182 -17.52 -5.95 13.67
N LYS A 183 -16.41 -5.50 14.25
CA LYS A 183 -16.40 -4.64 15.43
C LYS A 183 -16.11 -3.19 15.09
N MET A 184 -16.63 -2.28 15.90
CA MET A 184 -16.39 -0.83 15.78
C MET A 184 -14.91 -0.43 15.88
N ASP A 185 -14.05 -1.33 16.36
CA ASP A 185 -12.60 -1.11 16.35
C ASP A 185 -12.00 -1.15 14.93
N ASP A 186 -12.69 -1.78 13.99
CA ASP A 186 -12.30 -1.77 12.59
C ASP A 186 -12.60 -0.40 11.96
N PRO A 187 -11.60 0.28 11.35
CA PRO A 187 -11.81 1.58 10.72
C PRO A 187 -12.89 1.60 9.64
N GLY A 188 -13.04 0.52 8.86
CA GLY A 188 -14.07 0.44 7.84
C GLY A 188 -15.48 0.47 8.42
N ILE A 189 -15.71 -0.26 9.52
CA ILE A 189 -16.98 -0.22 10.25
C ILE A 189 -17.21 1.15 10.87
N ALA A 190 -16.18 1.73 11.50
CA ALA A 190 -16.26 3.06 12.08
C ALA A 190 -16.55 4.16 11.04
N ASP A 191 -16.08 3.98 9.82
CA ASP A 191 -16.30 4.88 8.68
C ASP A 191 -17.63 4.60 7.94
N GLY A 192 -18.43 3.62 8.42
CA GLY A 192 -19.78 3.33 7.94
C GLY A 192 -19.85 2.34 6.77
N PHE A 193 -18.78 1.58 6.49
CA PHE A 193 -18.86 0.51 5.49
C PHE A 193 -19.63 -0.69 6.03
N ASP A 194 -20.26 -1.41 5.13
CA ASP A 194 -21.00 -2.63 5.46
C ASP A 194 -20.08 -3.71 6.05
N ALA A 195 -20.54 -4.38 7.11
CA ALA A 195 -19.73 -5.37 7.84
C ALA A 195 -19.38 -6.61 7.01
N GLU A 196 -20.27 -7.03 6.10
CA GLU A 196 -20.00 -8.15 5.19
C GLU A 196 -18.92 -7.75 4.18
N MET A 197 -18.99 -6.53 3.66
CA MET A 197 -17.98 -5.97 2.77
C MET A 197 -16.60 -5.87 3.47
N CYS A 198 -16.54 -5.34 4.69
CA CYS A 198 -15.30 -5.29 5.47
C CYS A 198 -14.73 -6.70 5.68
N THR A 199 -15.56 -7.67 6.06
CA THR A 199 -15.17 -9.08 6.25
C THR A 199 -14.58 -9.66 4.96
N ARG A 200 -15.21 -9.40 3.83
CA ARG A 200 -14.76 -9.87 2.51
C ARG A 200 -13.41 -9.24 2.14
N ILE A 201 -13.26 -7.93 2.34
CA ILE A 201 -11.99 -7.23 2.09
C ILE A 201 -10.86 -7.81 2.95
N HIS A 202 -11.10 -8.02 4.25
CA HIS A 202 -10.11 -8.62 5.15
C HIS A 202 -9.72 -10.03 4.72
N ALA A 203 -10.67 -10.87 4.35
CA ALA A 203 -10.40 -12.24 3.89
C ALA A 203 -9.56 -12.26 2.62
N ILE A 204 -9.92 -11.45 1.62
CA ILE A 204 -9.19 -11.35 0.35
C ILE A 204 -7.80 -10.76 0.59
N ALA A 205 -7.68 -9.64 1.30
CA ALA A 205 -6.40 -8.98 1.55
C ALA A 205 -5.43 -9.87 2.34
N CYS A 206 -5.93 -10.56 3.37
CA CYS A 206 -5.12 -11.52 4.14
C CYS A 206 -4.62 -12.68 3.25
N HIS A 207 -5.48 -13.24 2.42
CA HIS A 207 -5.11 -14.32 1.49
C HIS A 207 -4.07 -13.85 0.47
N VAL A 208 -4.33 -12.72 -0.20
CA VAL A 208 -3.46 -12.18 -1.24
C VAL A 208 -2.10 -11.74 -0.67
N ALA A 209 -2.09 -11.03 0.47
CA ALA A 209 -0.84 -10.64 1.12
C ALA A 209 0.05 -11.86 1.45
N ARG A 210 -0.56 -12.97 1.86
CA ARG A 210 0.17 -14.23 2.16
C ARG A 210 0.65 -14.94 0.90
N LEU A 211 -0.13 -14.91 -0.17
CA LEU A 211 0.25 -15.55 -1.45
C LEU A 211 1.53 -14.93 -2.03
N TYR A 212 1.70 -13.63 -1.88
CA TYR A 212 2.83 -12.89 -2.46
C TYR A 212 4.03 -12.71 -1.51
N ASN A 213 3.88 -12.93 -0.20
CA ASN A 213 4.94 -12.69 0.79
C ASN A 213 5.19 -13.88 1.75
N GLY A 214 4.59 -15.03 1.48
CA GLY A 214 4.65 -16.23 2.33
C GLY A 214 5.75 -17.20 2.03
#